data_90351eb2519484e24be3972979c29919
#
_entry.id   90351eb2519484e24be3972979c29919
#
_cell.length_a   1.000
_cell.length_b   1.000
_cell.length_c   1.000
_cell.angle_alpha   90.00
_cell.angle_beta   90.00
_cell.angle_gamma   90.00
#
_symmetry.space_group_name_H-M   'P 1'
#
loop_
_entity.id
_entity.type
_entity.pdbx_description
1 polymer ?
#
loop_
_entity_poly.entity_id
_entity_poly.type
_entity_poly.pdbx_seq_one_letter_code
_entity_poly.pdbx_strand_id
1 'polypeptide(L)'
;VTSHGRACAIMNPYYAVFFAPAIEDKLRLVGGIFRRYGYITEDLDALSGRELGIVVAEGMTNLSRKIGFPTRLSELPGFTDEHVSRALGAAKNPQLESKLQNMPVPLVASQVDEYMGPILEAARSGDFSLIVNM
;
A
#
# COMPACT_ATOMS: atom_id res chain seq x y z
N VAL A 1 6.34 -11.29 -14.76
CA VAL A 1 5.08 -10.68 -15.11
C VAL A 1 5.17 -9.15 -15.10
N THR A 2 5.75 -8.54 -14.06
CA THR A 2 6.00 -7.10 -14.02
C THR A 2 7.34 -6.83 -13.36
N SER A 3 7.95 -5.68 -13.67
CA SER A 3 9.24 -5.30 -13.08
C SER A 3 9.08 -5.02 -11.58
N HIS A 4 10.18 -5.17 -10.82
CA HIS A 4 10.19 -4.91 -9.38
C HIS A 4 9.74 -3.48 -9.06
N GLY A 5 10.28 -2.49 -9.77
CA GLY A 5 9.91 -1.09 -9.54
C GLY A 5 8.44 -0.80 -9.81
N ARG A 6 7.86 -1.40 -10.85
CA ARG A 6 6.44 -1.25 -11.16
C ARG A 6 5.58 -1.90 -10.07
N ALA A 7 5.94 -3.10 -9.62
CA ALA A 7 5.22 -3.78 -8.54
C ALA A 7 5.24 -2.96 -7.25
N CYS A 8 6.39 -2.44 -6.87
CA CYS A 8 6.53 -1.59 -5.68
C CYS A 8 5.68 -0.32 -5.81
N ALA A 9 5.72 0.34 -6.96
CA ALA A 9 4.98 1.59 -7.16
C ALA A 9 3.46 1.39 -7.10
N ILE A 10 2.97 0.26 -7.59
CA ILE A 10 1.54 -0.07 -7.48
C ILE A 10 1.16 -0.35 -6.03
N MET A 11 1.99 -1.09 -5.29
CA MET A 11 1.67 -1.52 -3.92
C MET A 11 1.88 -0.44 -2.85
N ASN A 12 2.78 0.51 -3.08
CA ASN A 12 3.14 1.52 -2.09
C ASN A 12 1.94 2.29 -1.50
N PRO A 13 0.97 2.76 -2.28
CA PRO A 13 -0.19 3.44 -1.71
C PRO A 13 -0.97 2.59 -0.71
N TYR A 14 -1.13 1.31 -0.99
CA TYR A 14 -1.90 0.40 -0.14
C TYR A 14 -1.16 0.08 1.16
N TYR A 15 0.15 -0.15 1.09
CA TYR A 15 0.97 -0.31 2.29
C TYR A 15 1.07 0.98 3.11
N ALA A 16 1.05 2.15 2.47
CA ALA A 16 1.02 3.42 3.19
C ALA A 16 -0.20 3.53 4.12
N VAL A 17 -1.35 3.06 3.67
CA VAL A 17 -2.55 3.02 4.51
C VAL A 17 -2.38 2.04 5.68
N PHE A 18 -1.84 0.86 5.41
CA PHE A 18 -1.63 -0.15 6.46
C PHE A 18 -0.61 0.30 7.51
N PHE A 19 0.49 0.91 7.08
CA PHE A 19 1.55 1.36 7.99
C PHE A 19 1.27 2.72 8.62
N ALA A 20 0.24 3.44 8.18
CA ALA A 20 0.02 4.85 8.50
C ALA A 20 0.16 5.19 9.99
N PRO A 21 -0.44 4.44 10.94
CA PRO A 21 -0.29 4.79 12.36
C PRO A 21 1.15 4.76 12.86
N ALA A 22 2.02 3.97 12.23
CA ALA A 22 3.42 3.80 12.64
C ALA A 22 4.38 4.76 11.92
N ILE A 23 3.96 5.42 10.84
CA ILE A 23 4.82 6.24 9.98
C ILE A 23 4.26 7.64 9.70
N GLU A 24 3.48 8.20 10.60
CA GLU A 24 2.80 9.48 10.38
C GLU A 24 3.76 10.61 9.98
N ASP A 25 4.92 10.73 10.64
CA ASP A 25 5.89 11.78 10.32
C ASP A 25 6.40 11.66 8.88
N LYS A 26 6.68 10.42 8.45
CA LYS A 26 7.12 10.15 7.08
C LYS A 26 6.01 10.43 6.07
N LEU A 27 4.77 10.11 6.41
CA LEU A 27 3.62 10.38 5.56
C LEU A 27 3.37 11.89 5.42
N ARG A 28 3.56 12.66 6.48
CA ARG A 28 3.44 14.13 6.41
C ARG A 28 4.54 14.72 5.54
N LEU A 29 5.76 14.20 5.63
CA LEU A 29 6.87 14.64 4.77
C LEU A 29 6.59 14.37 3.29
N VAL A 30 6.26 13.14 2.96
CA VAL A 30 5.97 12.72 1.58
C VAL A 30 4.70 13.42 1.08
N GLY A 31 3.65 13.42 1.89
CA GLY A 31 2.39 14.07 1.55
C GLY A 31 2.54 15.58 1.33
N GLY A 32 3.42 16.23 2.08
CA GLY A 32 3.75 17.64 1.89
C GLY A 32 4.33 17.93 0.51
N ILE A 33 5.16 17.02 -0.01
CA ILE A 33 5.70 17.12 -1.36
C ILE A 33 4.56 16.98 -2.40
N PHE A 34 3.68 15.99 -2.24
CA PHE A 34 2.53 15.82 -3.13
C PHE A 34 1.58 17.02 -3.08
N ARG A 35 1.37 17.59 -1.89
CA ARG A 35 0.53 18.78 -1.72
C ARG A 35 1.12 19.99 -2.45
N ARG A 36 2.44 20.18 -2.35
CA ARG A 36 3.14 21.26 -3.05
C ARG A 36 2.87 21.25 -4.56
N TYR A 37 2.80 20.06 -5.15
CA TYR A 37 2.59 19.89 -6.59
C TYR A 37 1.13 19.66 -6.97
N GLY A 38 0.20 19.84 -6.04
CA GLY A 38 -1.24 19.83 -6.33
C GLY A 38 -1.92 18.46 -6.35
N TYR A 39 -1.24 17.41 -5.92
CA TYR A 39 -1.82 16.04 -5.87
C TYR A 39 -2.59 15.78 -4.60
N ILE A 40 -2.41 16.58 -3.58
CA ILE A 40 -3.15 16.57 -2.32
C ILE A 40 -3.62 17.99 -2.03
N THR A 41 -4.88 18.14 -1.61
CA THR A 41 -5.46 19.43 -1.25
C THR A 41 -5.75 19.56 0.25
N GLU A 42 -5.85 18.44 0.97
CA GLU A 42 -6.19 18.39 2.38
C GLU A 42 -5.04 18.93 3.25
N ASP A 43 -5.38 19.44 4.44
CA ASP A 43 -4.42 19.82 5.46
C ASP A 43 -3.92 18.56 6.19
N LEU A 44 -2.69 18.16 5.92
CA LEU A 44 -2.11 16.94 6.47
C LEU A 44 -1.90 17.01 7.99
N ASP A 45 -1.73 18.20 8.55
CA ASP A 45 -1.56 18.38 9.99
C ASP A 45 -2.85 18.15 10.78
N ALA A 46 -4.00 18.25 10.10
CA ALA A 46 -5.31 17.95 10.69
C ALA A 46 -5.67 16.47 10.66
N LEU A 47 -4.84 15.62 10.03
CA LEU A 47 -5.09 14.20 9.82
C LEU A 47 -4.11 13.36 10.63
N SER A 48 -4.56 12.16 11.00
CA SER A 48 -3.74 11.19 11.73
C SER A 48 -4.10 9.76 11.32
N GLY A 49 -3.22 8.81 11.64
CA GLY A 49 -3.45 7.40 11.46
C GLY A 49 -3.91 7.02 10.05
N ARG A 50 -4.93 6.19 9.99
CA ARG A 50 -5.50 5.68 8.73
C ARG A 50 -5.94 6.79 7.78
N GLU A 51 -6.57 7.85 8.30
CA GLU A 51 -7.05 8.96 7.45
C GLU A 51 -5.90 9.67 6.75
N LEU A 52 -4.81 9.93 7.48
CA LEU A 52 -3.58 10.48 6.91
C LEU A 52 -3.02 9.54 5.82
N GLY A 53 -2.98 8.25 6.11
CA GLY A 53 -2.52 7.23 5.16
C GLY A 53 -3.34 7.23 3.87
N ILE A 54 -4.66 7.29 3.97
CA ILE A 54 -5.56 7.30 2.80
C ILE A 54 -5.33 8.54 1.94
N VAL A 55 -5.22 9.71 2.56
CA VAL A 55 -5.00 10.96 1.81
C VAL A 55 -3.65 10.95 1.07
N VAL A 56 -2.59 10.48 1.72
CA VAL A 56 -1.28 10.35 1.07
C VAL A 56 -1.31 9.30 -0.04
N ALA A 57 -1.96 8.17 0.21
CA ALA A 57 -2.12 7.12 -0.80
C ALA A 57 -2.90 7.62 -2.03
N GLU A 58 -3.94 8.41 -1.83
CA GLU A 58 -4.68 9.04 -2.92
C GLU A 58 -3.81 10.01 -3.72
N GLY A 59 -2.93 10.76 -3.04
CA GLY A 59 -1.96 11.63 -3.71
C GLY A 59 -1.01 10.84 -4.61
N MET A 60 -0.48 9.72 -4.10
CA MET A 60 0.35 8.81 -4.91
C MET A 60 -0.41 8.28 -6.13
N THR A 61 -1.66 7.88 -5.94
CA THR A 61 -2.53 7.38 -7.00
C THR A 61 -2.81 8.47 -8.05
N ASN A 62 -3.04 9.70 -7.62
CA ASN A 62 -3.27 10.83 -8.52
C ASN A 62 -2.07 11.10 -9.42
N LEU A 63 -0.86 11.05 -8.86
CA LEU A 63 0.37 11.17 -9.67
C LEU A 63 0.46 10.03 -10.68
N SER A 64 0.24 8.79 -10.26
CA SER A 64 0.30 7.62 -11.13
C SER A 64 -0.68 7.75 -12.30
N ARG A 65 -1.92 8.17 -12.03
CA ARG A 65 -2.91 8.40 -13.08
C ARG A 65 -2.48 9.48 -14.07
N LYS A 66 -1.89 10.55 -13.57
CA LYS A 66 -1.44 11.66 -14.42
C LYS A 66 -0.39 11.22 -15.43
N ILE A 67 0.52 10.34 -15.05
CA ILE A 67 1.57 9.84 -15.92
C ILE A 67 1.19 8.55 -16.66
N GLY A 68 -0.07 8.09 -16.54
CA GLY A 68 -0.52 6.87 -17.20
C GLY A 68 0.00 5.58 -16.57
N PHE A 69 0.40 5.61 -15.31
CA PHE A 69 0.93 4.45 -14.60
C PHE A 69 -0.21 3.64 -13.94
N PRO A 70 -0.16 2.30 -13.95
CA PRO A 70 -1.18 1.48 -13.30
C PRO A 70 -1.33 1.78 -11.80
N THR A 71 -2.57 1.82 -11.32
CA THR A 71 -2.88 2.09 -9.90
C THR A 71 -3.49 0.89 -9.20
N ARG A 72 -3.82 -0.17 -9.93
CA ARG A 72 -4.41 -1.40 -9.39
C ARG A 72 -3.75 -2.62 -10.02
N LEU A 73 -3.67 -3.70 -9.26
CA LEU A 73 -3.13 -4.96 -9.78
C LEU A 73 -3.97 -5.52 -10.93
N SER A 74 -5.29 -5.31 -10.90
CA SER A 74 -6.19 -5.76 -11.96
C SER A 74 -5.92 -5.10 -13.31
N GLU A 75 -5.22 -3.97 -13.35
CA GLU A 75 -4.82 -3.30 -14.58
C GLU A 75 -3.59 -3.94 -15.25
N LEU A 76 -2.89 -4.83 -14.56
CA LEU A 76 -1.71 -5.49 -15.12
C LEU A 76 -2.12 -6.62 -16.06
N PRO A 77 -1.57 -6.67 -17.29
CA PRO A 77 -1.84 -7.78 -18.20
C PRO A 77 -1.46 -9.12 -17.57
N GLY A 78 -2.37 -10.09 -17.65
CA GLY A 78 -2.13 -11.45 -17.13
C GLY A 78 -2.27 -11.59 -15.62
N PHE A 79 -2.62 -10.56 -14.88
CA PHE A 79 -2.86 -10.67 -13.46
C PHE A 79 -4.14 -11.51 -13.19
N THR A 80 -4.04 -12.43 -12.24
CA THR A 80 -5.15 -13.30 -11.82
C THR A 80 -5.18 -13.40 -10.30
N ASP A 81 -6.30 -13.89 -9.74
CA ASP A 81 -6.45 -14.12 -8.30
C ASP A 81 -5.43 -15.15 -7.77
N GLU A 82 -4.94 -16.03 -8.63
CA GLU A 82 -3.88 -16.97 -8.26
C GLU A 82 -2.59 -16.27 -7.85
N HIS A 83 -2.29 -15.10 -8.44
CA HIS A 83 -1.14 -14.31 -8.04
C HIS A 83 -1.27 -13.80 -6.60
N VAL A 84 -2.49 -13.42 -6.17
CA VAL A 84 -2.75 -13.04 -4.78
C VAL A 84 -2.50 -14.23 -3.84
N SER A 85 -3.03 -15.40 -4.16
CA SER A 85 -2.84 -16.61 -3.36
C SER A 85 -1.36 -17.00 -3.25
N ARG A 86 -0.61 -16.88 -4.34
CA ARG A 86 0.84 -17.16 -4.34
C ARG A 86 1.60 -16.15 -3.47
N ALA A 87 1.25 -14.86 -3.56
CA ALA A 87 1.91 -13.84 -2.77
C ALA A 87 1.70 -14.08 -1.27
N LEU A 88 0.47 -14.42 -0.87
CA LEU A 88 0.16 -14.74 0.52
C LEU A 88 0.90 -16.00 0.98
N GLY A 89 0.94 -17.03 0.15
CA GLY A 89 1.69 -18.25 0.44
C GLY A 89 3.19 -17.99 0.60
N ALA A 90 3.77 -17.19 -0.28
CA ALA A 90 5.18 -16.81 -0.21
C ALA A 90 5.50 -16.00 1.04
N ALA A 91 4.61 -15.09 1.44
CA ALA A 91 4.79 -14.27 2.64
C ALA A 91 4.82 -15.10 3.92
N LYS A 92 4.20 -16.27 3.93
CA LYS A 92 4.19 -17.20 5.07
C LYS A 92 5.45 -18.07 5.17
N ASN A 93 6.36 -18.00 4.19
CA ASN A 93 7.57 -18.80 4.19
C ASN A 93 8.44 -18.45 5.41
N PRO A 94 8.83 -19.43 6.25
CA PRO A 94 9.66 -19.16 7.44
C PRO A 94 10.97 -18.44 7.14
N GLN A 95 11.53 -18.62 5.94
CA GLN A 95 12.76 -17.96 5.51
C GLN A 95 12.57 -16.44 5.31
N LEU A 96 11.32 -15.98 5.18
CA LEU A 96 11.00 -14.55 5.00
C LEU A 96 10.46 -13.90 6.28
N GLU A 97 10.45 -14.62 7.40
CA GLU A 97 9.92 -14.11 8.67
C GLU A 97 10.61 -12.82 9.11
N SER A 98 11.93 -12.73 8.92
CA SER A 98 12.68 -11.52 9.26
C SER A 98 12.20 -10.30 8.48
N LYS A 99 11.74 -10.47 7.25
CA LYS A 99 11.19 -9.38 6.43
C LYS A 99 9.88 -8.89 6.99
N LEU A 100 9.00 -9.79 7.43
CA LEU A 100 7.74 -9.43 8.06
C LEU A 100 7.96 -8.66 9.36
N GLN A 101 8.96 -9.05 10.14
CA GLN A 101 9.25 -8.45 11.44
C GLN A 101 9.96 -7.10 11.33
N ASN A 102 10.63 -6.83 10.22
CA ASN A 102 11.30 -5.56 9.96
C ASN A 102 10.40 -4.49 9.31
N MET A 103 9.13 -4.80 9.07
CA MET A 103 8.18 -3.81 8.57
C MET A 103 7.83 -2.79 9.66
N PRO A 104 7.39 -1.57 9.28
CA PRO A 104 6.93 -0.56 10.25
C PRO A 104 5.82 -1.06 11.19
N VAL A 105 4.96 -1.96 10.70
CA VAL A 105 4.01 -2.73 11.49
C VAL A 105 4.41 -4.20 11.33
N PRO A 106 5.13 -4.78 12.30
CA PRO A 106 5.61 -6.16 12.18
C PRO A 106 4.46 -7.17 12.17
N LEU A 107 4.61 -8.19 11.35
CA LEU A 107 3.67 -9.32 11.28
C LEU A 107 4.41 -10.63 11.52
N VAL A 108 3.65 -11.65 11.94
CA VAL A 108 4.08 -13.05 11.95
C VAL A 108 3.30 -13.83 10.91
N ALA A 109 3.77 -15.02 10.54
CA ALA A 109 3.16 -15.80 9.46
C ALA A 109 1.67 -16.08 9.67
N SER A 110 1.24 -16.28 10.91
CA SER A 110 -0.18 -16.52 11.24
C SER A 110 -1.09 -15.29 11.02
N GLN A 111 -0.52 -14.10 10.88
CA GLN A 111 -1.25 -12.85 10.66
C GLN A 111 -1.31 -12.44 9.18
N VAL A 112 -0.59 -13.15 8.31
CA VAL A 112 -0.48 -12.78 6.90
C VAL A 112 -1.86 -12.73 6.22
N ASP A 113 -2.68 -13.75 6.38
CA ASP A 113 -3.99 -13.77 5.74
C ASP A 113 -4.91 -12.68 6.27
N GLU A 114 -4.86 -12.39 7.57
CA GLU A 114 -5.72 -11.40 8.21
C GLU A 114 -5.40 -9.97 7.81
N TYR A 115 -4.12 -9.63 7.66
CA TYR A 115 -3.68 -8.25 7.40
C TYR A 115 -3.18 -8.03 5.97
N MET A 116 -2.41 -8.95 5.40
CA MET A 116 -1.91 -8.80 4.03
C MET A 116 -2.95 -9.20 2.98
N GLY A 117 -3.85 -10.10 3.30
CA GLY A 117 -4.96 -10.46 2.42
C GLY A 117 -5.78 -9.23 2.01
N PRO A 118 -6.31 -8.46 2.97
CA PRO A 118 -7.03 -7.22 2.67
C PRO A 118 -6.21 -6.17 1.92
N ILE A 119 -4.90 -6.06 2.18
CA ILE A 119 -4.03 -5.15 1.43
C ILE A 119 -3.99 -5.54 -0.05
N LEU A 120 -3.83 -6.83 -0.35
CA LEU A 120 -3.80 -7.32 -1.73
C LEU A 120 -5.16 -7.17 -2.42
N GLU A 121 -6.26 -7.40 -1.72
CA GLU A 121 -7.59 -7.16 -2.26
C GLU A 121 -7.84 -5.68 -2.55
N ALA A 122 -7.39 -4.79 -1.66
CA ALA A 122 -7.42 -3.36 -1.90
C ALA A 122 -6.61 -2.99 -3.14
N ALA A 123 -5.40 -3.53 -3.27
CA ALA A 123 -4.54 -3.28 -4.42
C ALA A 123 -5.12 -3.84 -5.72
N ARG A 124 -5.83 -4.97 -5.66
CA ARG A 124 -6.50 -5.54 -6.82
C ARG A 124 -7.64 -4.65 -7.32
N SER A 125 -8.46 -4.16 -6.39
CA SER A 125 -9.70 -3.42 -6.71
C SER A 125 -9.54 -1.90 -6.76
N GLY A 126 -8.50 -1.37 -6.12
CA GLY A 126 -8.32 0.08 -5.95
C GLY A 126 -9.08 0.67 -4.76
N ASP A 127 -9.61 -0.15 -3.87
CA ASP A 127 -10.43 0.28 -2.73
C ASP A 127 -9.63 0.26 -1.43
N PHE A 128 -9.17 1.43 -0.98
CA PHE A 128 -8.41 1.56 0.26
C PHE A 128 -9.22 1.19 1.51
N SER A 129 -10.56 1.24 1.45
CA SER A 129 -11.40 0.93 2.60
C SER A 129 -11.31 -0.53 3.05
N LEU A 130 -10.85 -1.42 2.18
CA LEU A 130 -10.68 -2.83 2.49
C LEU A 130 -9.51 -3.12 3.43
N ILE A 131 -8.55 -2.21 3.53
CA ILE A 131 -7.35 -2.41 4.36
C ILE A 131 -7.72 -2.40 5.83
N VAL A 132 -7.21 -3.40 6.57
CA VAL A 132 -7.42 -3.55 8.01
C VAL A 132 -6.14 -3.12 8.73
N ASN A 133 -6.24 -2.12 9.60
CA ASN A 133 -5.13 -1.70 10.46
C ASN A 133 -5.13 -2.51 11.76
N MET A 134 -3.94 -2.70 12.33
CA MET A 134 -3.78 -3.34 13.64
C MET A 134 -4.16 -2.38 14.77
#